data_cb526bc7dfbe577ceb0ede50756813ec
#
_entry.id   cb526bc7dfbe577ceb0ede50756813ec
#
_cell.length_a   1.000
_cell.length_b   1.000
_cell.length_c   1.000
_cell.angle_alpha   90.00
_cell.angle_beta   90.00
_cell.angle_gamma   90.00
#
_symmetry.space_group_name_H-M   'P 1'
#
loop_
_entity.id
_entity.type
_entity.pdbx_description
1 polymer ?
#
loop_
_entity_poly.entity_id
_entity_poly.type
_entity_poly.pdbx_seq_one_letter_code
_entity_poly.pdbx_strand_id
1 'polypeptide(L)'
;MKNISKLLALGFMGLALASCDDSYDDWSQPQQNPQEEIITLPNFTATVAQPIDFDQVTSDSVTVFTLNDATLPEGVTLEKGRLEMTAQNAAKTTVNVSGNGRACTAELLDAVVAAYGKRPVERTMKAEVLLNAMKDGQAALIKAGTIELKLTPKASEYTPIYYLVGALQGWDQEAKTCMFYPQSQTVQTYTTQWTGDGNLKIWDENNFGDWNNCIGAATDGDKAASGKLVTSNAGAIVCPEPGAFYTLKVDFETMSYTWTKLENQTPKEFEKIGLIGGFNEWGGDEELTATAPHNWTAEVTFAADTELKFRANGGWDDNWGAGVNIAEKYYGTGTNGGDNIKVPAGTYKVFFNDITGEFVFAAK
;
A
#
# COMPACT_ATOMS: atom_id res chain seq x y z
N MET A 1 41.18 48.83 33.28
CA MET A 1 40.36 48.37 32.16
C MET A 1 38.92 48.20 32.56
N LYS A 2 38.24 49.22 32.85
CA LYS A 2 36.81 49.34 33.15
C LYS A 2 36.39 50.66 32.54
N ASN A 3 35.67 50.65 31.40
CA ASN A 3 34.91 51.81 30.88
C ASN A 3 34.59 51.74 29.37
N ILE A 4 34.62 50.52 28.76
CA ILE A 4 34.23 50.38 27.34
C ILE A 4 32.86 49.77 27.14
N SER A 5 32.27 49.20 28.20
CA SER A 5 30.96 48.50 28.10
C SER A 5 29.72 49.39 28.31
N LYS A 6 29.88 50.70 28.51
CA LYS A 6 28.75 51.62 28.73
C LYS A 6 28.42 52.54 27.53
N LEU A 7 29.18 52.47 26.45
CA LEU A 7 28.95 53.32 25.25
C LEU A 7 28.23 52.59 24.10
N LEU A 8 28.03 51.26 24.21
CA LEU A 8 27.32 50.48 23.16
C LEU A 8 25.83 50.30 23.44
N ALA A 9 25.36 50.71 24.62
CA ALA A 9 23.92 50.57 24.98
C ALA A 9 23.06 51.81 24.64
N LEU A 10 23.65 52.91 24.20
CA LEU A 10 22.91 54.11 23.83
C LEU A 10 22.74 54.35 22.31
N GLY A 11 23.34 53.52 21.48
CA GLY A 11 23.28 53.63 20.02
C GLY A 11 22.11 52.88 19.36
N PHE A 12 21.37 52.07 20.09
CA PHE A 12 20.31 51.26 19.52
C PHE A 12 18.88 51.72 19.85
N MET A 13 18.73 52.84 20.58
CA MET A 13 17.44 53.38 20.99
C MET A 13 16.92 54.54 20.11
N GLY A 14 17.59 54.83 19.00
CA GLY A 14 17.26 55.99 18.14
C GLY A 14 16.68 55.64 16.77
N LEU A 15 16.41 54.38 16.45
CA LEU A 15 15.93 53.98 15.13
C LEU A 15 14.54 53.28 15.12
N ALA A 16 13.81 53.35 16.20
CA ALA A 16 12.52 52.70 16.31
C ALA A 16 11.28 53.60 16.33
N LEU A 17 11.44 54.89 15.91
CA LEU A 17 10.31 55.82 15.94
C LEU A 17 10.11 56.58 14.61
N ALA A 18 10.41 55.94 13.48
CA ALA A 18 10.04 56.47 12.19
C ALA A 18 9.42 55.40 11.32
N SER A 19 8.30 54.84 11.74
CA SER A 19 7.45 54.08 10.86
C SER A 19 6.07 53.97 11.45
N CYS A 20 5.10 54.30 10.65
CA CYS A 20 3.70 53.97 10.66
C CYS A 20 2.81 54.87 11.45
N ASP A 21 2.42 55.88 10.79
CA ASP A 21 1.09 56.45 10.82
C ASP A 21 0.25 55.64 9.82
N ASP A 22 -0.06 54.39 10.20
CA ASP A 22 -1.12 53.60 9.60
C ASP A 22 -1.86 52.90 10.74
N SER A 23 -3.12 53.19 10.79
CA SER A 23 -4.10 52.62 11.72
C SER A 23 -4.05 51.12 11.67
N TYR A 24 -3.47 50.48 12.70
CA TYR A 24 -3.50 49.05 12.92
C TYR A 24 -4.89 48.55 13.39
N ASP A 25 -5.95 49.12 12.87
CA ASP A 25 -7.33 48.68 13.13
C ASP A 25 -7.63 47.31 12.47
N ASP A 26 -6.75 46.87 11.55
CA ASP A 26 -6.88 45.56 10.88
C ASP A 26 -6.64 44.36 11.81
N TRP A 27 -6.03 44.54 12.97
CA TRP A 27 -5.80 43.41 13.92
C TRP A 27 -7.06 43.02 14.68
N SER A 28 -8.02 43.93 14.82
CA SER A 28 -9.30 43.64 15.46
C SER A 28 -10.36 43.10 14.50
N GLN A 29 -10.10 43.19 13.21
CA GLN A 29 -10.89 42.61 12.13
C GLN A 29 -9.92 41.93 11.13
N PRO A 30 -9.45 40.73 11.41
CA PRO A 30 -8.68 40.01 10.42
C PRO A 30 -9.51 39.93 9.16
N GLN A 31 -8.94 40.40 8.03
CA GLN A 31 -9.59 40.23 6.73
C GLN A 31 -9.83 38.74 6.58
N GLN A 32 -11.04 38.31 6.85
CA GLN A 32 -11.49 37.01 6.39
C GLN A 32 -11.57 37.19 4.88
N ASN A 33 -10.62 36.55 4.15
CA ASN A 33 -10.84 36.30 2.74
C ASN A 33 -12.22 35.67 2.64
N PRO A 34 -13.21 36.32 1.99
CA PRO A 34 -14.51 35.70 1.82
C PRO A 34 -14.27 34.34 1.25
N GLN A 35 -14.80 33.28 1.89
CA GLN A 35 -14.77 31.96 1.34
C GLN A 35 -15.32 32.05 -0.07
N GLU A 36 -14.68 31.39 -1.03
CA GLU A 36 -15.15 31.34 -2.40
C GLU A 36 -16.64 31.05 -2.44
N GLU A 37 -17.40 31.87 -3.17
CA GLU A 37 -18.85 31.69 -3.28
C GLU A 37 -19.12 30.29 -3.89
N ILE A 38 -19.86 29.47 -3.16
CA ILE A 38 -20.26 28.14 -3.68
C ILE A 38 -21.51 28.35 -4.54
N ILE A 39 -21.38 28.15 -5.84
CA ILE A 39 -22.46 28.24 -6.81
C ILE A 39 -22.99 26.84 -7.12
N THR A 40 -24.28 26.63 -6.95
CA THR A 40 -24.95 25.41 -7.46
C THR A 40 -25.79 25.82 -8.69
N LEU A 41 -25.42 25.26 -9.82
CA LEU A 41 -26.12 25.50 -11.08
C LEU A 41 -27.12 24.35 -11.33
N PRO A 42 -28.42 24.64 -11.53
CA PRO A 42 -29.39 23.63 -11.90
C PRO A 42 -28.97 22.93 -13.19
N ASN A 43 -29.02 21.59 -13.19
CA ASN A 43 -28.65 20.74 -14.33
C ASN A 43 -27.14 20.74 -14.71
N PHE A 44 -26.30 21.46 -13.99
CA PHE A 44 -24.84 21.42 -14.19
C PHE A 44 -24.24 20.31 -13.32
N THR A 45 -24.23 19.11 -13.82
CA THR A 45 -23.79 17.90 -13.09
C THR A 45 -22.70 17.18 -13.83
N ALA A 46 -21.79 16.60 -13.06
CA ALA A 46 -20.78 15.68 -13.58
C ALA A 46 -21.37 14.26 -13.73
N THR A 47 -21.13 13.67 -14.88
CA THR A 47 -21.41 12.24 -15.15
C THR A 47 -20.09 11.50 -15.19
N VAL A 48 -19.97 10.43 -14.40
CA VAL A 48 -18.73 9.62 -14.32
C VAL A 48 -18.37 9.03 -15.68
N ALA A 49 -17.09 9.00 -16.01
CA ALA A 49 -16.56 8.34 -17.19
C ALA A 49 -16.57 6.80 -17.04
N GLN A 50 -16.17 6.09 -18.09
CA GLN A 50 -15.99 4.63 -18.04
C GLN A 50 -14.93 4.24 -16.99
N PRO A 51 -14.99 3.01 -16.45
CA PRO A 51 -13.93 2.47 -15.59
C PRO A 51 -12.55 2.63 -16.23
N ILE A 52 -11.57 2.98 -15.41
CA ILE A 52 -10.18 3.23 -15.84
C ILE A 52 -9.32 2.07 -15.36
N ASP A 53 -8.79 1.32 -16.31
CA ASP A 53 -7.74 0.34 -16.10
C ASP A 53 -6.40 0.96 -16.50
N PHE A 54 -5.53 1.21 -15.55
CA PHE A 54 -4.25 1.92 -15.79
C PHE A 54 -3.26 1.14 -16.65
N ASP A 55 -3.40 -0.19 -16.80
CA ASP A 55 -2.60 -0.94 -17.77
C ASP A 55 -2.99 -0.62 -19.23
N GLN A 56 -4.22 -0.18 -19.46
CA GLN A 56 -4.72 0.18 -20.79
C GLN A 56 -4.53 1.67 -21.12
N VAL A 57 -4.13 2.49 -20.14
CA VAL A 57 -3.96 3.93 -20.33
C VAL A 57 -2.54 4.24 -20.78
N THR A 58 -2.42 4.78 -21.99
CA THR A 58 -1.13 5.19 -22.57
C THR A 58 -0.93 6.72 -22.60
N SER A 59 -1.99 7.49 -22.29
CA SER A 59 -1.91 8.96 -22.30
C SER A 59 -1.63 9.54 -20.91
N ASP A 60 -0.99 10.71 -20.88
CA ASP A 60 -0.67 11.43 -19.64
C ASP A 60 -1.91 11.96 -18.89
N SER A 61 -3.08 11.93 -19.52
CA SER A 61 -4.34 12.35 -18.91
C SER A 61 -5.51 11.50 -19.37
N VAL A 62 -6.46 11.26 -18.46
CA VAL A 62 -7.68 10.48 -18.70
C VAL A 62 -8.93 11.28 -18.39
N THR A 63 -10.03 10.97 -19.06
CA THR A 63 -11.34 11.54 -18.74
C THR A 63 -11.91 10.82 -17.52
N VAL A 64 -12.23 11.56 -16.48
CA VAL A 64 -12.80 11.05 -15.22
C VAL A 64 -14.29 11.38 -15.08
N PHE A 65 -14.74 12.44 -15.71
CA PHE A 65 -16.17 12.79 -15.85
C PHE A 65 -16.40 13.61 -17.10
N THR A 66 -17.66 13.74 -17.48
CA THR A 66 -18.18 14.71 -18.45
C THR A 66 -19.21 15.60 -17.78
N LEU A 67 -19.31 16.84 -18.21
CA LEU A 67 -20.34 17.74 -17.74
C LEU A 67 -21.55 17.67 -18.68
N ASN A 68 -22.73 17.75 -18.10
CA ASN A 68 -23.96 17.92 -18.90
C ASN A 68 -23.92 19.26 -19.64
N ASP A 69 -24.65 19.36 -20.76
CA ASP A 69 -24.72 20.56 -21.62
C ASP A 69 -25.39 21.76 -20.93
N ALA A 70 -25.06 22.01 -19.66
CA ALA A 70 -25.58 23.17 -18.95
C ALA A 70 -24.84 24.42 -19.41
N THR A 71 -25.57 25.39 -19.87
CA THR A 71 -25.04 26.70 -20.22
C THR A 71 -24.62 27.43 -18.95
N LEU A 72 -23.39 27.91 -18.89
CA LEU A 72 -22.92 28.76 -17.79
C LEU A 72 -23.69 30.07 -17.82
N PRO A 73 -24.05 30.62 -16.64
CA PRO A 73 -24.59 31.95 -16.55
C PRO A 73 -23.68 33.01 -17.17
N GLU A 74 -24.27 34.12 -17.60
CA GLU A 74 -23.50 35.27 -18.07
C GLU A 74 -22.48 35.71 -17.02
N GLY A 75 -21.26 36.03 -17.42
CA GLY A 75 -20.18 36.44 -16.52
C GLY A 75 -19.47 35.30 -15.77
N VAL A 76 -19.88 34.03 -15.95
CA VAL A 76 -19.25 32.87 -15.34
C VAL A 76 -18.34 32.15 -16.35
N THR A 77 -17.08 31.90 -15.97
CA THR A 77 -16.13 31.10 -16.75
C THR A 77 -15.55 30.01 -15.89
N LEU A 78 -15.37 28.82 -16.49
CA LEU A 78 -14.66 27.70 -15.83
C LEU A 78 -13.16 27.78 -16.11
N GLU A 79 -12.36 27.45 -15.11
CA GLU A 79 -10.91 27.37 -15.25
C GLU A 79 -10.44 25.92 -15.09
N LYS A 80 -10.18 25.52 -13.88
CA LYS A 80 -9.74 24.19 -13.47
C LYS A 80 -10.70 23.67 -12.40
N GLY A 81 -10.48 22.45 -11.98
CA GLY A 81 -11.21 21.90 -10.88
C GLY A 81 -10.37 20.91 -10.09
N ARG A 82 -11.01 20.29 -9.13
CA ARG A 82 -10.46 19.21 -8.34
C ARG A 82 -11.53 18.18 -8.02
N LEU A 83 -11.07 16.96 -7.82
CA LEU A 83 -11.84 15.88 -7.23
C LEU A 83 -11.43 15.78 -5.76
N GLU A 84 -12.36 15.91 -4.86
CA GLU A 84 -12.15 15.53 -3.46
C GLU A 84 -12.56 14.06 -3.32
N MET A 85 -11.57 13.18 -3.40
CA MET A 85 -11.79 11.73 -3.45
C MET A 85 -11.77 11.14 -2.04
N THR A 86 -12.66 10.19 -1.80
CA THR A 86 -12.73 9.46 -0.52
C THR A 86 -12.72 7.97 -0.79
N ALA A 87 -11.76 7.27 -0.20
CA ALA A 87 -11.67 5.82 -0.22
C ALA A 87 -12.64 5.17 0.78
N GLN A 88 -12.85 3.85 0.69
CA GLN A 88 -13.72 3.12 1.63
C GLN A 88 -13.26 3.19 3.08
N ASN A 89 -11.94 3.31 3.32
CA ASN A 89 -11.34 3.51 4.65
C ASN A 89 -11.41 4.95 5.16
N ALA A 90 -12.20 5.81 4.48
CA ALA A 90 -12.36 7.25 4.76
C ALA A 90 -11.10 8.11 4.53
N ALA A 91 -10.01 7.57 3.99
CA ALA A 91 -8.86 8.36 3.55
C ALA A 91 -9.30 9.32 2.44
N LYS A 92 -8.91 10.59 2.56
CA LYS A 92 -9.23 11.66 1.61
C LYS A 92 -8.00 12.06 0.83
N THR A 93 -8.17 12.28 -0.46
CA THR A 93 -7.13 12.81 -1.35
C THR A 93 -7.75 13.77 -2.36
N THR A 94 -6.93 14.68 -2.87
CA THR A 94 -7.36 15.64 -3.89
C THR A 94 -6.60 15.40 -5.17
N VAL A 95 -7.31 15.31 -6.29
CA VAL A 95 -6.76 15.17 -7.63
C VAL A 95 -7.21 16.35 -8.48
N ASN A 96 -6.26 17.00 -9.14
CA ASN A 96 -6.56 18.12 -10.00
C ASN A 96 -7.18 17.66 -11.33
N VAL A 97 -8.15 18.43 -11.82
CA VAL A 97 -8.82 18.17 -13.10
C VAL A 97 -8.93 19.45 -13.92
N SER A 98 -8.95 19.27 -15.22
CA SER A 98 -9.31 20.36 -16.15
C SER A 98 -10.83 20.63 -16.10
N GLY A 99 -11.26 21.80 -16.54
CA GLY A 99 -12.68 22.18 -16.59
C GLY A 99 -13.55 21.25 -17.47
N ASN A 100 -12.93 20.43 -18.36
CA ASN A 100 -13.61 19.42 -19.18
C ASN A 100 -13.49 17.99 -18.62
N GLY A 101 -13.11 17.83 -17.35
CA GLY A 101 -13.15 16.55 -16.64
C GLY A 101 -11.98 15.60 -16.94
N ARG A 102 -10.79 16.12 -17.26
CA ARG A 102 -9.58 15.30 -17.44
C ARG A 102 -8.65 15.43 -16.22
N ALA A 103 -8.17 14.32 -15.71
CA ALA A 103 -7.15 14.23 -14.67
C ALA A 103 -5.79 13.80 -15.24
N CYS A 104 -4.69 14.18 -14.60
CA CYS A 104 -3.38 13.60 -14.85
C CYS A 104 -3.41 12.11 -14.48
N THR A 105 -2.95 11.25 -15.39
CA THR A 105 -2.96 9.78 -15.21
C THR A 105 -2.13 9.36 -14.01
N ALA A 106 -0.94 9.94 -13.84
CA ALA A 106 -0.04 9.62 -12.73
C ALA A 106 -0.65 10.04 -11.38
N GLU A 107 -1.18 11.27 -11.27
CA GLU A 107 -1.80 11.78 -10.04
C GLU A 107 -3.01 10.93 -9.60
N LEU A 108 -3.83 10.48 -10.57
CA LEU A 108 -4.98 9.62 -10.30
C LEU A 108 -4.56 8.19 -9.91
N LEU A 109 -3.51 7.64 -10.54
CA LEU A 109 -2.94 6.35 -10.16
C LEU A 109 -2.34 6.41 -8.74
N ASP A 110 -1.57 7.44 -8.45
CA ASP A 110 -0.99 7.64 -7.11
C ASP A 110 -2.07 7.72 -6.03
N ALA A 111 -3.19 8.39 -6.31
CA ALA A 111 -4.33 8.49 -5.40
C ALA A 111 -4.94 7.12 -5.07
N VAL A 112 -5.18 6.26 -6.07
CA VAL A 112 -5.75 4.92 -5.84
C VAL A 112 -4.74 3.98 -5.18
N VAL A 113 -3.45 4.06 -5.55
CA VAL A 113 -2.39 3.25 -4.95
C VAL A 113 -2.16 3.63 -3.49
N ALA A 114 -2.16 4.91 -3.16
CA ALA A 114 -2.05 5.38 -1.78
C ALA A 114 -3.22 4.88 -0.90
N ALA A 115 -4.42 4.79 -1.47
CA ALA A 115 -5.62 4.37 -0.75
C ALA A 115 -5.75 2.84 -0.59
N TYR A 116 -5.31 2.05 -1.58
CA TYR A 116 -5.60 0.61 -1.67
C TYR A 116 -4.40 -0.27 -2.00
N GLY A 117 -3.22 0.32 -2.21
CA GLY A 117 -2.03 -0.42 -2.67
C GLY A 117 -2.08 -0.73 -4.17
N LYS A 118 -1.05 -1.45 -4.63
CA LYS A 118 -0.82 -1.73 -6.08
C LYS A 118 -1.59 -2.93 -6.63
N ARG A 119 -2.40 -3.60 -5.83
CA ARG A 119 -3.12 -4.80 -6.29
C ARG A 119 -4.08 -4.45 -7.45
N PRO A 120 -3.98 -5.14 -8.60
CA PRO A 120 -4.76 -4.83 -9.81
C PRO A 120 -6.20 -5.33 -9.72
N VAL A 121 -6.95 -4.77 -8.79
CA VAL A 121 -8.38 -5.05 -8.57
C VAL A 121 -9.13 -3.73 -8.68
N GLU A 122 -10.27 -3.75 -9.37
CA GLU A 122 -11.13 -2.57 -9.49
C GLU A 122 -11.51 -2.04 -8.11
N ARG A 123 -11.25 -0.77 -7.88
CA ARG A 123 -11.57 -0.02 -6.67
C ARG A 123 -12.56 1.08 -6.97
N THR A 124 -13.53 1.27 -6.10
CA THR A 124 -14.48 2.37 -6.20
C THR A 124 -14.09 3.47 -5.23
N MET A 125 -13.90 4.68 -5.75
CA MET A 125 -13.66 5.89 -4.96
C MET A 125 -14.77 6.90 -5.22
N LYS A 126 -15.37 7.41 -4.15
CA LYS A 126 -16.31 8.53 -4.25
C LYS A 126 -15.53 9.82 -4.45
N ALA A 127 -15.95 10.66 -5.37
CA ALA A 127 -15.30 11.93 -5.66
C ALA A 127 -16.35 13.05 -5.74
N GLU A 128 -16.19 14.08 -4.91
CA GLU A 128 -16.93 15.34 -5.07
C GLU A 128 -16.23 16.15 -6.16
N VAL A 129 -16.99 16.58 -7.17
CA VAL A 129 -16.48 17.35 -8.31
C VAL A 129 -16.66 18.84 -8.02
N LEU A 130 -15.53 19.54 -7.85
CA LEU A 130 -15.45 20.96 -7.54
C LEU A 130 -14.73 21.68 -8.68
N LEU A 131 -15.41 22.64 -9.31
CA LEU A 131 -14.87 23.39 -10.45
C LEU A 131 -14.61 24.82 -10.04
N ASN A 132 -13.40 25.29 -10.24
CA ASN A 132 -13.04 26.68 -10.04
C ASN A 132 -13.63 27.50 -11.18
N ALA A 133 -14.31 28.57 -10.82
CA ALA A 133 -14.95 29.48 -11.77
C ALA A 133 -14.60 30.93 -11.42
N MET A 134 -14.73 31.78 -12.40
CA MET A 134 -14.76 33.24 -12.19
C MET A 134 -16.17 33.73 -12.47
N LYS A 135 -16.73 34.52 -11.55
CA LYS A 135 -18.01 35.17 -11.69
C LYS A 135 -17.82 36.69 -11.51
N ASP A 136 -18.05 37.44 -12.56
CA ASP A 136 -17.87 38.89 -12.55
C ASP A 136 -16.49 39.37 -12.02
N GLY A 137 -15.43 38.57 -12.35
CA GLY A 137 -14.06 38.85 -11.90
C GLY A 137 -13.73 38.38 -10.49
N GLN A 138 -14.63 37.71 -9.76
CA GLN A 138 -14.39 37.11 -8.46
C GLN A 138 -14.32 35.60 -8.55
N ALA A 139 -13.43 34.98 -7.73
CA ALA A 139 -13.33 33.53 -7.64
C ALA A 139 -14.62 32.93 -7.08
N ALA A 140 -15.08 31.86 -7.69
CA ALA A 140 -16.27 31.10 -7.28
C ALA A 140 -15.99 29.60 -7.43
N LEU A 141 -16.71 28.77 -6.69
CA LEU A 141 -16.62 27.33 -6.72
C LEU A 141 -17.94 26.71 -7.16
N ILE A 142 -17.94 25.94 -8.23
CA ILE A 142 -19.14 25.23 -8.69
C ILE A 142 -19.06 23.77 -8.23
N LYS A 143 -20.08 23.34 -7.46
CA LYS A 143 -20.26 21.93 -7.12
C LYS A 143 -21.03 21.23 -8.25
N ALA A 144 -20.36 20.33 -8.96
CA ALA A 144 -20.97 19.57 -10.04
C ALA A 144 -21.47 18.16 -9.60
N GLY A 145 -21.54 17.92 -8.28
CA GLY A 145 -22.05 16.69 -7.71
C GLY A 145 -20.99 15.71 -7.28
N THR A 146 -21.42 14.50 -6.92
CA THR A 146 -20.56 13.40 -6.49
C THR A 146 -20.64 12.28 -7.52
N ILE A 147 -19.48 11.74 -7.90
CA ILE A 147 -19.35 10.61 -8.82
C ILE A 147 -18.65 9.43 -8.12
N GLU A 148 -18.83 8.23 -8.65
CA GLU A 148 -18.13 7.02 -8.20
C GLU A 148 -17.16 6.57 -9.31
N LEU A 149 -15.87 6.83 -9.10
CA LEU A 149 -14.81 6.42 -10.01
C LEU A 149 -14.45 4.96 -9.76
N LYS A 150 -14.33 4.19 -10.84
CA LYS A 150 -13.84 2.82 -10.85
C LYS A 150 -12.45 2.80 -11.45
N LEU A 151 -11.46 2.44 -10.62
CA LEU A 151 -10.04 2.55 -10.91
C LEU A 151 -9.35 1.21 -10.65
N THR A 152 -8.60 0.70 -11.63
CA THR A 152 -7.79 -0.53 -11.47
C THR A 152 -6.32 -0.17 -11.58
N PRO A 153 -5.50 -0.34 -10.50
CA PRO A 153 -4.06 -0.12 -10.54
C PRO A 153 -3.36 -0.99 -11.59
N LYS A 154 -2.14 -0.62 -11.98
CA LYS A 154 -1.37 -1.35 -12.99
C LYS A 154 -0.95 -2.73 -12.50
N ALA A 155 -1.32 -3.78 -13.21
CA ALA A 155 -0.87 -5.14 -12.96
C ALA A 155 0.65 -5.29 -13.15
N SER A 156 1.23 -4.57 -14.12
CA SER A 156 2.68 -4.57 -14.39
C SER A 156 3.53 -4.03 -13.23
N GLU A 157 2.94 -3.30 -12.29
CA GLU A 157 3.62 -2.79 -11.09
C GLU A 157 3.34 -3.61 -9.83
N TYR A 158 2.48 -4.63 -9.95
CA TYR A 158 2.11 -5.50 -8.85
C TYR A 158 2.93 -6.78 -8.86
N THR A 159 3.46 -7.16 -7.70
CA THR A 159 4.10 -8.47 -7.52
C THR A 159 2.99 -9.49 -7.21
N PRO A 160 2.80 -10.54 -8.04
CA PRO A 160 1.75 -11.52 -7.81
C PRO A 160 1.90 -12.27 -6.49
N ILE A 161 0.78 -12.65 -5.89
CA ILE A 161 0.72 -13.44 -4.66
C ILE A 161 0.58 -14.92 -5.02
N TYR A 162 1.42 -15.76 -4.44
CA TYR A 162 1.37 -17.21 -4.59
C TYR A 162 1.31 -17.89 -3.24
N TYR A 163 0.60 -19.00 -3.20
CA TYR A 163 0.44 -19.84 -2.03
C TYR A 163 0.96 -21.25 -2.29
N LEU A 164 1.58 -21.82 -1.26
CA LEU A 164 1.93 -23.22 -1.20
C LEU A 164 0.76 -24.02 -0.64
N VAL A 165 0.46 -25.14 -1.26
CA VAL A 165 -0.47 -26.16 -0.74
C VAL A 165 0.22 -27.51 -0.80
N GLY A 166 0.30 -28.22 0.32
CA GLY A 166 1.04 -29.47 0.40
C GLY A 166 1.06 -30.08 1.79
N ALA A 167 2.03 -30.94 2.02
CA ALA A 167 2.19 -31.68 3.27
C ALA A 167 2.32 -30.77 4.51
N LEU A 168 2.94 -29.59 4.37
CA LEU A 168 3.15 -28.63 5.47
C LEU A 168 1.83 -28.20 6.14
N GLN A 169 0.75 -28.05 5.39
CA GLN A 169 -0.55 -27.58 5.89
C GLN A 169 -1.68 -28.62 5.67
N GLY A 170 -1.29 -29.89 5.47
CA GLY A 170 -2.24 -31.00 5.35
C GLY A 170 -3.09 -30.98 4.07
N TRP A 171 -2.62 -30.36 2.99
CA TRP A 171 -3.32 -30.20 1.71
C TRP A 171 -4.65 -29.44 1.82
N ASP A 172 -4.76 -28.53 2.78
CA ASP A 172 -5.94 -27.69 2.96
C ASP A 172 -6.08 -26.71 1.76
N GLN A 173 -7.17 -26.84 1.02
CA GLN A 173 -7.47 -26.07 -0.18
C GLN A 173 -8.30 -24.80 0.10
N GLU A 174 -8.69 -24.58 1.34
CA GLU A 174 -9.51 -23.44 1.72
C GLU A 174 -8.69 -22.38 2.48
N ALA A 175 -7.67 -22.83 3.22
CA ALA A 175 -6.86 -21.95 4.05
C ALA A 175 -5.62 -21.43 3.32
N LYS A 176 -5.61 -20.16 2.97
CA LYS A 176 -4.45 -19.45 2.43
C LYS A 176 -3.43 -19.15 3.54
N THR A 177 -2.79 -20.18 4.10
CA THR A 177 -1.92 -20.09 5.30
C THR A 177 -0.43 -20.07 5.00
N CYS A 178 0.00 -20.65 3.89
CA CYS A 178 1.41 -20.72 3.47
C CYS A 178 1.63 -19.87 2.23
N MET A 179 1.88 -18.59 2.41
CA MET A 179 2.15 -17.65 1.32
C MET A 179 3.65 -17.57 1.04
N PHE A 180 4.04 -17.57 -0.24
CA PHE A 180 5.42 -17.30 -0.63
C PHE A 180 5.81 -15.85 -0.33
N TYR A 181 7.10 -15.65 -0.02
CA TYR A 181 7.68 -14.35 0.24
C TYR A 181 8.35 -13.79 -1.03
N PRO A 182 7.81 -12.70 -1.60
CA PRO A 182 8.37 -12.14 -2.82
C PRO A 182 9.77 -11.55 -2.61
N GLN A 183 10.67 -11.85 -3.53
CA GLN A 183 12.00 -11.22 -3.66
C GLN A 183 11.98 -10.18 -4.78
N SER A 184 11.21 -10.46 -5.83
CA SER A 184 10.94 -9.57 -6.96
C SER A 184 9.54 -9.87 -7.50
N GLN A 185 9.17 -9.27 -8.63
CA GLN A 185 7.90 -9.59 -9.29
C GLN A 185 7.79 -11.05 -9.74
N THR A 186 8.91 -11.69 -10.04
CA THR A 186 8.93 -13.05 -10.61
C THR A 186 9.56 -14.08 -9.69
N VAL A 187 10.38 -13.66 -8.73
CA VAL A 187 11.10 -14.56 -7.82
C VAL A 187 10.48 -14.52 -6.44
N GLN A 188 10.15 -15.69 -5.91
CA GLN A 188 9.62 -15.85 -4.57
C GLN A 188 10.29 -16.99 -3.81
N THR A 189 10.29 -16.93 -2.48
CA THR A 189 10.93 -17.88 -1.59
C THR A 189 9.95 -18.41 -0.53
N TYR A 190 10.24 -19.61 -0.03
CA TYR A 190 9.58 -20.13 1.17
C TYR A 190 10.61 -20.94 1.97
N THR A 191 10.90 -20.51 3.19
CA THR A 191 11.90 -21.12 4.07
C THR A 191 11.21 -21.75 5.27
N THR A 192 11.48 -23.04 5.54
CA THR A 192 10.91 -23.76 6.68
C THR A 192 11.64 -25.06 6.94
N GLN A 193 11.31 -25.73 8.05
CA GLN A 193 11.53 -27.16 8.19
C GLN A 193 10.43 -27.90 7.41
N TRP A 194 10.79 -28.64 6.38
CA TRP A 194 9.85 -29.32 5.50
C TRP A 194 9.34 -30.62 6.11
N THR A 195 8.23 -30.55 6.83
CA THR A 195 7.61 -31.69 7.49
C THR A 195 6.75 -32.54 6.56
N GLY A 196 6.29 -33.70 7.03
CA GLY A 196 5.52 -34.63 6.22
C GLY A 196 6.35 -35.31 5.12
N ASP A 197 5.74 -35.57 3.99
CA ASP A 197 6.41 -36.17 2.82
C ASP A 197 7.11 -35.13 1.91
N GLY A 198 7.01 -33.84 2.25
CA GLY A 198 7.63 -32.73 1.55
C GLY A 198 6.99 -32.38 0.20
N ASN A 199 5.85 -32.97 -0.14
CA ASN A 199 5.13 -32.71 -1.38
C ASN A 199 4.37 -31.40 -1.32
N LEU A 200 4.39 -30.62 -2.42
CA LEU A 200 3.62 -29.39 -2.55
C LEU A 200 3.25 -29.08 -4.00
N LYS A 201 2.29 -28.21 -4.15
CA LYS A 201 1.95 -27.47 -5.38
C LYS A 201 1.78 -25.99 -5.06
N ILE A 202 1.70 -25.15 -6.10
CA ILE A 202 1.62 -23.71 -5.98
C ILE A 202 0.35 -23.23 -6.68
N TRP A 203 -0.34 -22.29 -6.06
CA TRP A 203 -1.43 -21.53 -6.67
C TRP A 203 -1.17 -20.04 -6.58
N ASP A 204 -1.50 -19.31 -7.63
CA ASP A 204 -1.70 -17.88 -7.49
C ASP A 204 -2.99 -17.59 -6.71
N GLU A 205 -3.14 -16.35 -6.24
CA GLU A 205 -4.25 -15.95 -5.38
C GLU A 205 -5.65 -16.08 -6.04
N ASN A 206 -5.73 -15.95 -7.38
CA ASN A 206 -6.98 -15.97 -8.13
C ASN A 206 -7.45 -17.39 -8.42
N ASN A 207 -6.52 -18.33 -8.52
CA ASN A 207 -6.78 -19.74 -8.84
C ASN A 207 -6.69 -20.67 -7.62
N PHE A 208 -6.60 -20.12 -6.41
CA PHE A 208 -6.44 -20.89 -5.19
C PHE A 208 -7.61 -21.88 -4.99
N GLY A 209 -7.28 -23.17 -4.89
CA GLY A 209 -8.24 -24.26 -4.78
C GLY A 209 -8.64 -24.90 -6.12
N ASP A 210 -8.25 -24.34 -7.26
CA ASP A 210 -8.50 -24.93 -8.58
C ASP A 210 -7.31 -25.78 -9.05
N TRP A 211 -7.48 -27.10 -8.96
CA TRP A 211 -6.43 -28.06 -9.37
C TRP A 211 -6.09 -28.03 -10.84
N ASN A 212 -6.96 -27.51 -11.71
CA ASN A 212 -6.68 -27.37 -13.14
C ASN A 212 -5.70 -26.23 -13.43
N ASN A 213 -5.59 -25.29 -12.50
CA ASN A 213 -4.77 -24.10 -12.61
C ASN A 213 -3.63 -24.06 -11.57
N CYS A 214 -3.24 -25.23 -11.00
CA CYS A 214 -2.08 -25.29 -10.11
C CYS A 214 -0.78 -25.30 -10.89
N ILE A 215 0.28 -24.81 -10.23
CA ILE A 215 1.67 -24.85 -10.72
C ILE A 215 2.40 -25.93 -9.95
N GLY A 216 3.20 -26.73 -10.64
CA GLY A 216 3.98 -27.77 -10.01
C GLY A 216 5.15 -28.25 -10.87
N ALA A 217 5.80 -29.32 -10.44
CA ALA A 217 6.95 -29.88 -11.18
C ALA A 217 6.53 -30.49 -12.51
N ALA A 218 7.40 -30.43 -13.51
CA ALA A 218 7.19 -31.09 -14.79
C ALA A 218 7.21 -32.62 -14.67
N THR A 219 7.90 -33.16 -13.65
CA THR A 219 7.92 -34.58 -13.29
C THR A 219 7.36 -34.74 -11.89
N ASP A 220 6.31 -35.54 -11.74
CA ASP A 220 5.67 -35.78 -10.44
C ASP A 220 6.61 -36.52 -9.49
N GLY A 221 6.72 -36.02 -8.27
CA GLY A 221 7.53 -36.63 -7.22
C GLY A 221 9.05 -36.48 -7.39
N ASP A 222 9.50 -35.56 -8.25
CA ASP A 222 10.93 -35.31 -8.45
C ASP A 222 11.53 -34.64 -7.18
N LYS A 223 12.57 -35.31 -6.63
CA LYS A 223 13.36 -34.86 -5.48
C LYS A 223 14.64 -34.10 -5.87
N ALA A 224 14.79 -33.73 -7.12
CA ALA A 224 15.95 -32.97 -7.56
C ALA A 224 16.03 -31.60 -6.84
N ALA A 225 17.25 -31.15 -6.57
CA ALA A 225 17.49 -29.86 -5.95
C ALA A 225 17.02 -28.65 -6.82
N SER A 226 16.68 -28.87 -8.08
CA SER A 226 16.11 -27.90 -8.99
C SER A 226 15.33 -28.55 -10.11
N GLY A 227 14.35 -27.85 -10.68
CA GLY A 227 13.56 -28.40 -11.77
C GLY A 227 12.76 -27.33 -12.51
N LYS A 228 12.01 -27.80 -13.51
CA LYS A 228 11.07 -26.97 -14.27
C LYS A 228 9.67 -27.02 -13.68
N LEU A 229 8.98 -25.91 -13.76
CA LEU A 229 7.57 -25.78 -13.41
C LEU A 229 6.69 -25.82 -14.65
N VAL A 230 5.49 -26.35 -14.48
CA VAL A 230 4.42 -26.40 -15.50
C VAL A 230 3.08 -26.03 -14.87
N THR A 231 2.15 -25.58 -15.71
CA THR A 231 0.77 -25.22 -15.34
C THR A 231 -0.26 -26.25 -15.86
N SER A 232 0.19 -27.21 -16.66
CA SER A 232 -0.66 -28.28 -17.20
C SER A 232 -0.09 -29.63 -16.79
N ASN A 233 -0.94 -30.50 -16.26
CA ASN A 233 -0.54 -31.78 -15.67
C ASN A 233 0.61 -31.63 -14.65
N ALA A 234 0.53 -30.58 -13.86
CA ALA A 234 1.55 -30.24 -12.88
C ALA A 234 1.71 -31.34 -11.83
N GLY A 235 2.91 -31.90 -11.73
CA GLY A 235 3.28 -32.86 -10.70
C GLY A 235 3.60 -32.19 -9.37
N ALA A 236 3.73 -32.96 -8.29
CA ALA A 236 4.18 -32.44 -7.01
C ALA A 236 5.65 -32.02 -7.08
N ILE A 237 5.97 -30.85 -6.55
CA ILE A 237 7.34 -30.46 -6.19
C ILE A 237 7.64 -31.13 -4.86
N VAL A 238 8.80 -31.74 -4.70
CA VAL A 238 9.15 -32.50 -3.49
C VAL A 238 10.42 -31.96 -2.86
N CYS A 239 10.40 -31.74 -1.55
CA CYS A 239 11.61 -31.42 -0.81
C CYS A 239 12.62 -32.59 -0.91
N PRO A 240 13.89 -32.34 -1.25
CA PRO A 240 14.91 -33.41 -1.41
C PRO A 240 15.08 -34.26 -0.15
N GLU A 241 15.02 -33.64 1.03
CA GLU A 241 15.19 -34.30 2.32
C GLU A 241 14.12 -33.78 3.31
N PRO A 242 12.92 -34.42 3.33
CA PRO A 242 11.88 -34.07 4.30
C PRO A 242 12.39 -34.18 5.74
N GLY A 243 11.99 -33.21 6.59
CA GLY A 243 12.47 -33.07 7.97
C GLY A 243 13.65 -32.09 8.13
N ALA A 244 14.35 -31.76 7.05
CA ALA A 244 15.42 -30.75 7.07
C ALA A 244 14.89 -29.33 6.77
N PHE A 245 15.71 -28.34 7.08
CA PHE A 245 15.43 -26.93 6.74
C PHE A 245 15.92 -26.63 5.32
N TYR A 246 15.01 -26.12 4.49
CA TYR A 246 15.30 -25.67 3.13
C TYR A 246 14.59 -24.37 2.82
N THR A 247 15.22 -23.60 1.94
CA THR A 247 14.56 -22.52 1.19
C THR A 247 14.16 -23.08 -0.19
N LEU A 248 12.87 -23.08 -0.49
CA LEU A 248 12.37 -23.24 -1.85
C LEU A 248 12.35 -21.87 -2.52
N LYS A 249 13.11 -21.70 -3.58
CA LYS A 249 13.07 -20.53 -4.46
C LYS A 249 12.33 -20.92 -5.74
N VAL A 250 11.38 -20.09 -6.13
CA VAL A 250 10.60 -20.22 -7.37
C VAL A 250 10.85 -19.00 -8.22
N ASP A 251 11.10 -19.21 -9.50
CA ASP A 251 11.19 -18.15 -10.51
C ASP A 251 10.08 -18.37 -11.56
N PHE A 252 9.07 -17.53 -11.51
CA PHE A 252 7.90 -17.60 -12.38
C PHE A 252 8.16 -17.05 -13.79
N GLU A 253 9.25 -16.31 -14.02
CA GLU A 253 9.64 -15.87 -15.36
C GLU A 253 10.26 -17.05 -16.14
N THR A 254 11.17 -17.78 -15.52
CA THR A 254 11.83 -18.92 -16.12
C THR A 254 11.08 -20.25 -15.92
N MET A 255 9.99 -20.21 -15.17
CA MET A 255 9.20 -21.38 -14.74
C MET A 255 10.12 -22.47 -14.20
N SER A 256 10.80 -22.17 -13.10
CA SER A 256 11.77 -23.06 -12.48
C SER A 256 11.78 -22.94 -10.96
N TYR A 257 12.25 -23.98 -10.29
CA TYR A 257 12.46 -23.97 -8.85
C TYR A 257 13.85 -24.46 -8.46
N THR A 258 14.29 -24.06 -7.27
CA THR A 258 15.56 -24.52 -6.67
C THR A 258 15.38 -24.67 -5.16
N TRP A 259 15.87 -25.76 -4.63
CA TRP A 259 15.98 -26.05 -3.22
C TRP A 259 17.38 -25.72 -2.71
N THR A 260 17.48 -24.96 -1.63
CA THR A 260 18.73 -24.66 -0.94
C THR A 260 18.63 -25.11 0.51
N LYS A 261 19.43 -26.08 0.91
CA LYS A 261 19.49 -26.57 2.30
C LYS A 261 20.13 -25.52 3.21
N LEU A 262 19.57 -25.30 4.39
CA LEU A 262 20.21 -24.51 5.43
C LEU A 262 21.24 -25.38 6.15
N GLU A 263 22.46 -25.39 5.64
CA GLU A 263 23.53 -26.24 6.17
C GLU A 263 24.02 -25.71 7.52
N ASN A 264 24.22 -26.63 8.48
CA ASN A 264 24.77 -26.34 9.81
C ASN A 264 24.08 -25.23 10.61
N GLN A 265 22.82 -24.94 10.30
CA GLN A 265 22.00 -23.97 11.01
C GLN A 265 20.88 -24.69 11.74
N THR A 266 20.76 -24.39 13.04
CA THR A 266 19.57 -24.69 13.82
C THR A 266 18.91 -23.36 14.10
N PRO A 267 17.82 -23.02 13.41
CA PRO A 267 17.09 -21.78 13.65
C PRO A 267 16.69 -21.66 15.12
N LYS A 268 16.68 -20.44 15.63
CA LYS A 268 16.24 -20.15 16.99
C LYS A 268 14.72 -20.30 17.06
N GLU A 269 14.27 -21.15 17.97
CA GLU A 269 12.84 -21.37 18.21
C GLU A 269 12.24 -20.23 19.04
N PHE A 270 11.02 -19.82 18.65
CA PHE A 270 10.23 -18.83 19.37
C PHE A 270 8.86 -19.41 19.74
N GLU A 271 8.41 -19.13 20.97
CA GLU A 271 7.08 -19.55 21.41
C GLU A 271 5.99 -18.69 20.78
N LYS A 272 6.28 -17.40 20.55
CA LYS A 272 5.35 -16.39 20.07
C LYS A 272 6.04 -15.39 19.16
N ILE A 273 5.36 -15.03 18.10
CA ILE A 273 5.67 -13.85 17.28
C ILE A 273 4.47 -12.92 17.32
N GLY A 274 4.70 -11.63 17.44
CA GLY A 274 3.64 -10.62 17.45
C GLY A 274 4.01 -9.35 16.72
N LEU A 275 2.99 -8.57 16.39
CA LEU A 275 3.08 -7.20 15.89
C LEU A 275 2.98 -6.23 17.06
N ILE A 276 3.89 -5.27 17.09
CA ILE A 276 3.91 -4.19 18.08
C ILE A 276 4.11 -2.86 17.37
N GLY A 277 3.34 -1.84 17.70
CA GLY A 277 3.44 -0.56 17.02
C GLY A 277 2.53 0.53 17.55
N GLY A 278 2.38 1.60 16.77
CA GLY A 278 1.51 2.72 17.13
C GLY A 278 0.04 2.32 17.28
N PHE A 279 -0.43 1.30 16.57
CA PHE A 279 -1.83 0.83 16.62
C PHE A 279 -2.23 0.23 17.99
N ASN A 280 -1.26 -0.22 18.78
CA ASN A 280 -1.47 -0.72 20.15
C ASN A 280 -0.62 0.06 21.18
N GLU A 281 -0.27 1.32 20.85
CA GLU A 281 0.49 2.24 21.71
C GLU A 281 1.83 1.66 22.19
N TRP A 282 2.43 0.71 21.43
CA TRP A 282 3.64 -0.04 21.79
C TRP A 282 3.49 -0.84 23.10
N GLY A 283 2.25 -1.14 23.50
CA GLY A 283 1.88 -1.70 24.81
C GLY A 283 1.19 -3.08 24.74
N GLY A 284 1.77 -4.04 24.06
CA GLY A 284 1.23 -5.40 23.94
C GLY A 284 1.30 -5.88 22.48
N ASP A 285 1.34 -7.18 22.28
CA ASP A 285 1.50 -7.76 20.95
C ASP A 285 0.15 -8.21 20.39
N GLU A 286 -0.08 -7.95 19.11
CA GLU A 286 -1.04 -8.69 18.29
C GLU A 286 -0.35 -9.99 17.86
N GLU A 287 -0.72 -11.12 18.49
CA GLU A 287 -0.03 -12.40 18.30
C GLU A 287 -0.36 -13.01 16.94
N LEU A 288 0.68 -13.52 16.23
CA LEU A 288 0.54 -14.30 15.03
C LEU A 288 0.40 -15.79 15.36
N THR A 289 -0.32 -16.51 14.51
CA THR A 289 -0.47 -17.97 14.58
C THR A 289 0.57 -18.66 13.70
N ALA A 290 1.25 -19.65 14.22
CA ALA A 290 2.16 -20.49 13.44
C ALA A 290 1.37 -21.36 12.43
N THR A 291 1.77 -21.35 11.17
CA THR A 291 1.12 -22.11 10.08
C THR A 291 2.03 -23.19 9.49
N ALA A 292 3.33 -23.03 9.65
CA ALA A 292 4.36 -24.01 9.41
C ALA A 292 5.54 -23.67 10.31
N PRO A 293 6.54 -24.54 10.52
CA PRO A 293 7.70 -24.21 11.31
C PRO A 293 8.35 -22.89 10.87
N HIS A 294 8.47 -21.94 11.79
CA HIS A 294 9.01 -20.58 11.57
C HIS A 294 8.22 -19.69 10.61
N ASN A 295 6.97 -20.04 10.30
CA ASN A 295 6.10 -19.24 9.46
C ASN A 295 4.81 -18.90 10.22
N TRP A 296 4.50 -17.62 10.27
CA TRP A 296 3.48 -17.05 11.12
C TRP A 296 2.49 -16.21 10.30
N THR A 297 1.23 -16.17 10.71
CA THR A 297 0.21 -15.34 10.06
C THR A 297 -0.77 -14.75 11.07
N ALA A 298 -1.31 -13.58 10.75
CA ALA A 298 -2.45 -12.99 11.44
C ALA A 298 -3.32 -12.22 10.44
N GLU A 299 -4.57 -12.01 10.79
CA GLU A 299 -5.43 -11.04 10.15
C GLU A 299 -5.60 -9.84 11.07
N VAL A 300 -5.14 -8.66 10.61
CA VAL A 300 -5.09 -7.44 11.44
C VAL A 300 -5.73 -6.28 10.70
N THR A 301 -6.54 -5.50 11.44
CA THR A 301 -7.14 -4.26 10.94
C THR A 301 -6.52 -3.07 11.66
N PHE A 302 -5.93 -2.16 10.89
CA PHE A 302 -5.41 -0.88 11.39
C PHE A 302 -6.44 0.22 11.10
N ALA A 303 -6.93 0.86 12.16
CA ALA A 303 -7.94 1.94 12.04
C ALA A 303 -7.35 3.25 11.47
N ALA A 304 -6.04 3.43 11.58
CA ALA A 304 -5.27 4.57 11.08
C ALA A 304 -3.90 4.10 10.60
N ASP A 305 -3.22 4.92 9.81
CA ASP A 305 -1.82 4.70 9.44
C ASP A 305 -0.98 4.48 10.69
N THR A 306 -0.11 3.48 10.66
CA THR A 306 0.69 3.08 11.81
C THR A 306 2.12 2.73 11.42
N GLU A 307 3.01 2.77 12.40
CA GLU A 307 4.36 2.20 12.33
C GLU A 307 4.45 1.03 13.28
N LEU A 308 5.06 -0.06 12.85
CA LEU A 308 5.14 -1.28 13.63
C LEU A 308 6.43 -2.07 13.39
N LYS A 309 6.64 -3.09 14.22
CA LYS A 309 7.66 -4.13 14.07
C LYS A 309 7.07 -5.50 14.37
N PHE A 310 7.75 -6.54 13.92
CA PHE A 310 7.60 -7.88 14.48
C PHE A 310 8.52 -8.02 15.69
N ARG A 311 8.11 -8.79 16.70
CA ARG A 311 8.98 -9.20 17.80
C ARG A 311 8.63 -10.59 18.33
N ALA A 312 9.62 -11.24 18.95
CA ALA A 312 9.45 -12.55 19.55
C ALA A 312 9.23 -12.45 21.06
N ASN A 313 8.37 -13.34 21.58
CA ASN A 313 8.16 -13.58 23.00
C ASN A 313 7.87 -12.32 23.84
N GLY A 314 7.30 -11.27 23.22
CA GLY A 314 6.99 -10.00 23.87
C GLY A 314 8.22 -9.16 24.25
N GLY A 315 9.42 -9.57 23.85
CA GLY A 315 10.69 -8.91 24.17
C GLY A 315 11.23 -8.05 23.03
N TRP A 316 12.31 -7.30 23.29
CA TRP A 316 13.00 -6.48 22.29
C TRP A 316 14.35 -7.07 21.85
N ASP A 317 14.76 -8.20 22.41
CA ASP A 317 16.02 -8.86 22.03
C ASP A 317 15.95 -9.39 20.58
N ASP A 318 14.80 -9.95 20.21
CA ASP A 318 14.52 -10.42 18.84
C ASP A 318 13.33 -9.63 18.31
N ASN A 319 13.61 -8.65 17.46
CA ASN A 319 12.61 -7.82 16.81
C ASN A 319 13.02 -7.51 15.38
N TRP A 320 12.06 -7.40 14.47
CA TRP A 320 12.34 -7.16 13.06
C TRP A 320 11.59 -5.95 12.54
N GLY A 321 12.35 -5.07 11.89
CA GLY A 321 11.84 -3.90 11.18
C GLY A 321 12.59 -3.71 9.87
N ALA A 322 12.06 -2.91 8.95
CA ALA A 322 12.59 -2.80 7.59
C ALA A 322 12.60 -1.39 7.00
N GLY A 323 12.03 -0.38 7.66
CA GLY A 323 11.92 0.97 7.10
C GLY A 323 11.09 1.08 5.80
N VAL A 324 10.31 0.06 5.46
CA VAL A 324 9.46 0.00 4.24
C VAL A 324 8.12 0.66 4.47
N ASN A 325 7.55 1.21 3.38
CA ASN A 325 6.16 1.65 3.33
C ASN A 325 5.34 0.60 2.55
N ILE A 326 4.36 -0.01 3.21
CA ILE A 326 3.53 -1.07 2.63
C ILE A 326 2.65 -0.58 1.47
N ALA A 327 2.32 0.71 1.43
CA ALA A 327 1.62 1.29 0.28
C ALA A 327 2.44 1.20 -1.02
N GLU A 328 3.77 1.31 -0.90
CA GLU A 328 4.68 1.26 -2.05
C GLU A 328 5.08 -0.19 -2.39
N LYS A 329 5.35 -0.98 -1.35
CA LYS A 329 5.79 -2.37 -1.47
C LYS A 329 5.25 -3.20 -0.32
N TYR A 330 4.24 -4.03 -0.59
CA TYR A 330 3.49 -4.78 0.42
C TYR A 330 4.28 -5.94 1.08
N TYR A 331 5.55 -6.10 0.78
CA TYR A 331 6.46 -7.11 1.33
C TYR A 331 7.86 -6.55 1.58
N GLY A 332 8.64 -7.25 2.39
CA GLY A 332 10.03 -6.86 2.68
C GLY A 332 10.76 -7.91 3.50
N THR A 333 11.96 -7.54 3.94
CA THR A 333 12.78 -8.34 4.85
C THR A 333 13.17 -7.48 6.03
N GLY A 334 12.71 -7.84 7.20
CA GLY A 334 13.07 -7.21 8.46
C GLY A 334 14.42 -7.68 8.96
N THR A 335 15.14 -6.77 9.60
CA THR A 335 16.39 -7.07 10.31
C THR A 335 16.23 -6.81 11.80
N ASN A 336 16.99 -7.52 12.63
CA ASN A 336 16.94 -7.28 14.07
C ASN A 336 17.35 -5.84 14.38
N GLY A 337 16.49 -5.12 15.14
CA GLY A 337 16.66 -3.70 15.45
C GLY A 337 16.42 -2.74 14.25
N GLY A 338 16.00 -3.22 13.09
CA GLY A 338 15.72 -2.39 11.91
C GLY A 338 14.64 -1.34 12.14
N ASP A 339 14.51 -0.38 11.23
CA ASP A 339 13.53 0.71 11.30
C ASP A 339 12.07 0.21 11.24
N ASN A 340 11.14 1.01 11.73
CA ASN A 340 9.73 0.64 11.74
C ASN A 340 9.18 0.45 10.31
N ILE A 341 8.26 -0.51 10.17
CA ILE A 341 7.49 -0.74 8.96
C ILE A 341 6.29 0.23 9.00
N LYS A 342 6.08 0.99 7.91
CA LYS A 342 4.93 1.90 7.78
C LYS A 342 3.78 1.18 7.09
N VAL A 343 2.63 1.12 7.77
CA VAL A 343 1.45 0.41 7.28
C VAL A 343 0.27 1.36 7.24
N PRO A 344 -0.36 1.58 6.06
CA PRO A 344 -1.58 2.37 5.94
C PRO A 344 -2.76 1.75 6.68
N ALA A 345 -3.75 2.56 7.02
CA ALA A 345 -5.04 2.08 7.52
C ALA A 345 -5.64 1.04 6.55
N GLY A 346 -6.18 -0.04 7.07
CA GLY A 346 -6.76 -1.13 6.27
C GLY A 346 -6.75 -2.46 6.99
N THR A 347 -7.33 -3.48 6.35
CA THR A 347 -7.29 -4.87 6.82
C THR A 347 -6.29 -5.66 5.99
N TYR A 348 -5.40 -6.37 6.67
CA TYR A 348 -4.31 -7.13 6.05
C TYR A 348 -4.30 -8.55 6.56
N LYS A 349 -3.98 -9.50 5.67
CA LYS A 349 -3.44 -10.79 6.08
C LYS A 349 -1.93 -10.68 6.09
N VAL A 350 -1.35 -10.80 7.28
CA VAL A 350 0.09 -10.63 7.53
C VAL A 350 0.75 -11.99 7.55
N PHE A 351 1.91 -12.11 6.92
CA PHE A 351 2.77 -13.30 6.95
C PHE A 351 4.17 -12.89 7.36
N PHE A 352 4.83 -13.73 8.15
CA PHE A 352 6.18 -13.48 8.63
C PHE A 352 6.96 -14.79 8.76
N ASN A 353 8.22 -14.77 8.35
CA ASN A 353 9.18 -15.85 8.54
C ASN A 353 10.28 -15.40 9.50
N ASP A 354 10.42 -16.06 10.64
CA ASP A 354 11.37 -15.65 11.69
C ASP A 354 12.81 -16.12 11.43
N ILE A 355 13.05 -17.02 10.47
CA ILE A 355 14.41 -17.40 10.04
C ILE A 355 15.01 -16.31 9.16
N THR A 356 14.23 -15.86 8.18
CA THR A 356 14.72 -14.94 7.12
C THR A 356 14.39 -13.48 7.39
N GLY A 357 13.44 -13.21 8.29
CA GLY A 357 12.86 -11.89 8.51
C GLY A 357 11.91 -11.44 7.40
N GLU A 358 11.63 -12.29 6.42
CA GLU A 358 10.72 -11.97 5.31
C GLU A 358 9.28 -11.78 5.80
N PHE A 359 8.60 -10.78 5.27
CA PHE A 359 7.20 -10.49 5.61
C PHE A 359 6.38 -10.02 4.42
N VAL A 360 5.07 -10.19 4.56
CA VAL A 360 4.06 -9.74 3.59
C VAL A 360 2.86 -9.17 4.33
N PHE A 361 2.31 -8.06 3.82
CA PHE A 361 1.04 -7.47 4.22
C PHE A 361 0.07 -7.52 3.03
N ALA A 362 -0.63 -8.62 2.84
CA ALA A 362 -1.61 -8.78 1.77
C ALA A 362 -2.91 -8.05 2.15
N ALA A 363 -3.22 -6.95 1.46
CA ALA A 363 -4.46 -6.19 1.67
C ALA A 363 -5.68 -7.03 1.28
N LYS A 364 -6.76 -6.93 2.07
CA LYS A 364 -8.06 -7.59 1.84
C LYS A 364 -9.06 -6.68 1.14
#